data_de1adabe023b860ed9602106a5318d47
#
_entry.id   de1adabe023b860ed9602106a5318d47
#
_cell.length_a   1.000
_cell.length_b   1.000
_cell.length_c   1.000
_cell.angle_alpha   90.00
_cell.angle_beta   90.00
_cell.angle_gamma   90.00
#
_symmetry.space_group_name_H-M   'P 1'
#
loop_
_entity.id
_entity.type
_entity.pdbx_description
1 polymer ?
#
loop_
_entity_poly.entity_id
_entity_poly.type
_entity_poly.pdbx_seq_one_letter_code
_entity_poly.pdbx_strand_id
1 'polypeptide(L)'
;MKYCSNCGQPLREGVKVCTNCGAPVKATKDQKSNHDNQKNKTQHVHSNHTQKSNKKMWMIIGIIALLFIALIIAFSILKSQFSPEKQASNIAQAIKKDDEKALAKEVTTQNDQKLSKQEARAYLNYIKTEDDLNNVGSNVEQSAKEIKDNRYNNLSVDANGNNVLNISKDGKKFLFFDNYSFNVPQKSVSIYPSSSGDITYEYNGKKRTTTVTEDDEKTLGTFPIGDYNLKATKDIDGKKFKGALMINMSDDATAYESFKQKR
;
A
#
# COMPACT_ATOMS: atom_id res chain seq x y z
N MET A 1 -0.15 -42.76 -49.98
CA MET A 1 -0.72 -41.86 -48.99
C MET A 1 0.33 -40.79 -48.66
N LYS A 2 -0.02 -39.54 -48.69
CA LYS A 2 0.88 -38.43 -48.30
C LYS A 2 0.61 -38.03 -46.83
N TYR A 3 1.63 -37.67 -46.08
CA TYR A 3 1.54 -37.29 -44.69
C TYR A 3 1.91 -35.82 -44.53
N CYS A 4 1.31 -35.16 -43.57
CA CYS A 4 1.66 -33.77 -43.23
C CYS A 4 3.05 -33.67 -42.62
N SER A 5 3.94 -32.87 -43.22
CA SER A 5 5.32 -32.68 -42.74
C SER A 5 5.42 -32.00 -41.38
N ASN A 6 4.32 -31.37 -40.90
CA ASN A 6 4.30 -30.66 -39.61
C ASN A 6 3.76 -31.52 -38.46
N CYS A 7 2.75 -32.37 -38.68
CA CYS A 7 2.10 -33.14 -37.60
C CYS A 7 1.97 -34.64 -37.87
N GLY A 8 2.51 -35.16 -39.00
CA GLY A 8 2.50 -36.57 -39.34
C GLY A 8 1.15 -37.19 -39.76
N GLN A 9 0.07 -36.41 -39.74
CA GLN A 9 -1.27 -36.92 -40.07
C GLN A 9 -1.40 -37.25 -41.57
N PRO A 10 -2.08 -38.36 -41.95
CA PRO A 10 -2.32 -38.69 -43.36
C PRO A 10 -3.19 -37.65 -44.03
N LEU A 11 -2.78 -37.21 -45.22
CA LEU A 11 -3.46 -36.16 -45.98
C LEU A 11 -4.36 -36.79 -47.06
N ARG A 12 -5.58 -36.26 -47.22
CA ARG A 12 -6.44 -36.63 -48.36
C ARG A 12 -5.92 -35.97 -49.63
N GLU A 13 -6.17 -36.62 -50.77
CA GLU A 13 -5.73 -36.09 -52.06
C GLU A 13 -6.41 -34.76 -52.36
N GLY A 14 -5.65 -33.78 -52.87
CA GLY A 14 -6.17 -32.46 -53.28
C GLY A 14 -6.25 -31.42 -52.18
N VAL A 15 -5.92 -31.72 -50.91
CA VAL A 15 -5.99 -30.72 -49.85
C VAL A 15 -4.84 -29.72 -49.94
N LYS A 16 -5.15 -28.43 -49.82
CA LYS A 16 -4.13 -27.34 -49.79
C LYS A 16 -3.60 -27.02 -48.40
N VAL A 17 -4.32 -27.44 -47.38
CA VAL A 17 -3.94 -27.28 -45.96
C VAL A 17 -4.26 -28.56 -45.19
N CYS A 18 -3.47 -28.89 -44.21
CA CYS A 18 -3.72 -30.01 -43.31
C CYS A 18 -4.93 -29.72 -42.43
N THR A 19 -5.94 -30.58 -42.48
CA THR A 19 -7.17 -30.43 -41.69
C THR A 19 -6.99 -30.58 -40.19
N ASN A 20 -5.84 -31.12 -39.75
CA ASN A 20 -5.56 -31.34 -38.34
C ASN A 20 -4.74 -30.21 -37.70
N CYS A 21 -3.76 -29.64 -38.42
CA CYS A 21 -2.86 -28.60 -37.83
C CYS A 21 -2.84 -27.29 -38.62
N GLY A 22 -3.61 -27.16 -39.71
CA GLY A 22 -3.68 -25.94 -40.52
C GLY A 22 -2.41 -25.64 -41.37
N ALA A 23 -1.40 -26.49 -41.34
CA ALA A 23 -0.18 -26.26 -42.10
C ALA A 23 -0.42 -26.40 -43.63
N PRO A 24 0.17 -25.50 -44.48
CA PRO A 24 0.03 -25.57 -45.93
C PRO A 24 0.73 -26.80 -46.50
N VAL A 25 0.04 -27.53 -47.41
CA VAL A 25 0.57 -28.68 -48.09
C VAL A 25 1.18 -28.26 -49.44
N LYS A 26 2.52 -28.43 -49.58
CA LYS A 26 3.23 -28.15 -50.85
C LYS A 26 2.85 -29.20 -51.90
N ALA A 27 2.24 -28.76 -53.01
CA ALA A 27 2.00 -29.64 -54.17
C ALA A 27 3.31 -30.00 -54.85
N THR A 28 3.68 -31.25 -54.84
CA THR A 28 4.75 -31.78 -55.68
C THR A 28 4.23 -31.91 -57.10
N LYS A 29 4.78 -31.16 -58.03
CA LYS A 29 4.53 -31.38 -59.47
C LYS A 29 5.24 -32.65 -59.90
N ASP A 30 4.48 -33.58 -60.39
CA ASP A 30 5.00 -34.80 -61.05
C ASP A 30 5.77 -34.43 -62.31
N GLN A 31 7.01 -34.91 -62.41
CA GLN A 31 7.81 -34.86 -63.63
C GLN A 31 7.26 -35.89 -64.63
N LYS A 32 6.90 -35.41 -65.80
CA LYS A 32 6.85 -36.26 -67.00
C LYS A 32 7.89 -35.75 -68.00
N SER A 33 8.84 -36.59 -68.28
CA SER A 33 9.89 -36.43 -69.28
C SER A 33 9.30 -36.30 -70.69
N ASN A 34 9.85 -35.41 -71.54
CA ASN A 34 10.25 -35.80 -72.88
C ASN A 34 11.28 -34.81 -73.47
N HIS A 35 12.26 -35.41 -74.15
CA HIS A 35 13.30 -34.84 -74.99
C HIS A 35 12.79 -33.80 -75.98
N ASP A 36 13.49 -32.70 -76.21
CA ASP A 36 14.31 -32.48 -77.43
C ASP A 36 15.08 -31.16 -77.38
N ASN A 37 16.23 -31.23 -78.06
CA ASN A 37 17.25 -30.27 -78.39
C ASN A 37 16.76 -28.83 -78.78
N GLN A 38 17.44 -27.80 -78.30
CA GLN A 38 18.30 -26.93 -79.13
C GLN A 38 18.90 -25.76 -78.35
N LYS A 39 20.19 -25.61 -78.65
CA LYS A 39 21.12 -24.48 -78.41
C LYS A 39 20.46 -23.08 -78.30
N ASN A 40 20.85 -22.30 -77.35
CA ASN A 40 21.69 -21.11 -77.42
C ASN A 40 21.38 -20.05 -76.38
N LYS A 41 22.48 -19.43 -75.98
CA LYS A 41 22.65 -18.13 -75.37
C LYS A 41 22.47 -17.96 -73.86
N THR A 42 23.58 -18.06 -73.22
CA THR A 42 23.98 -17.35 -71.98
C THR A 42 23.39 -15.94 -71.94
N GLN A 43 22.49 -15.70 -71.03
CA GLN A 43 22.31 -14.43 -70.38
C GLN A 43 22.31 -14.66 -68.90
N HIS A 44 23.42 -14.28 -68.29
CA HIS A 44 23.51 -14.04 -66.86
C HIS A 44 22.53 -12.93 -66.49
N VAL A 45 21.33 -13.29 -66.06
CA VAL A 45 20.49 -12.36 -65.31
C VAL A 45 21.02 -12.45 -63.87
N HIS A 46 21.90 -11.52 -63.53
CA HIS A 46 22.12 -11.16 -62.14
C HIS A 46 20.79 -10.69 -61.59
N SER A 47 20.04 -11.55 -60.94
CA SER A 47 19.01 -11.13 -60.01
C SER A 47 19.71 -10.50 -58.81
N ASN A 48 19.96 -9.20 -58.90
CA ASN A 48 20.26 -8.38 -57.73
C ASN A 48 19.07 -8.51 -56.78
N HIS A 49 19.13 -9.48 -55.91
CA HIS A 49 18.39 -9.41 -54.64
C HIS A 49 19.00 -8.22 -53.87
N THR A 50 18.53 -7.05 -54.15
CA THR A 50 18.67 -5.94 -53.23
C THR A 50 18.01 -6.37 -51.93
N GLN A 51 18.83 -6.89 -51.04
CA GLN A 51 18.49 -7.06 -49.64
C GLN A 51 18.17 -5.65 -49.11
N LYS A 52 16.89 -5.29 -49.19
CA LYS A 52 16.38 -4.06 -48.58
C LYS A 52 16.68 -4.19 -47.10
N SER A 53 17.80 -3.61 -46.70
CA SER A 53 18.25 -3.55 -45.33
C SER A 53 17.08 -3.01 -44.48
N ASN A 54 16.49 -3.86 -43.68
CA ASN A 54 15.41 -3.53 -42.77
C ASN A 54 15.90 -2.66 -41.58
N LYS A 55 16.85 -1.76 -41.82
CA LYS A 55 17.40 -0.86 -40.79
C LYS A 55 16.33 -0.11 -40.04
N LYS A 56 15.24 0.30 -40.73
CA LYS A 56 14.08 0.95 -40.09
C LYS A 56 13.34 -0.03 -39.12
N MET A 57 13.21 -1.29 -39.52
CA MET A 57 12.56 -2.29 -38.67
C MET A 57 13.41 -2.62 -37.42
N TRP A 58 14.71 -2.74 -37.57
CA TRP A 58 15.63 -2.92 -36.44
C TRP A 58 15.67 -1.69 -35.51
N MET A 59 15.54 -0.48 -36.07
CA MET A 59 15.45 0.75 -35.29
C MET A 59 14.15 0.79 -34.48
N ILE A 60 13.01 0.40 -35.06
CA ILE A 60 11.71 0.32 -34.37
C ILE A 60 11.78 -0.73 -33.26
N ILE A 61 12.36 -1.91 -33.53
CA ILE A 61 12.53 -2.96 -32.50
C ILE A 61 13.41 -2.45 -31.36
N GLY A 62 14.49 -1.72 -31.67
CA GLY A 62 15.36 -1.11 -30.66
C GLY A 62 14.63 -0.09 -29.79
N ILE A 63 13.78 0.76 -30.37
CA ILE A 63 12.96 1.75 -29.64
C ILE A 63 11.95 1.02 -28.74
N ILE A 64 11.28 -0.01 -29.26
CA ILE A 64 10.32 -0.81 -28.47
C ILE A 64 11.03 -1.49 -27.30
N ALA A 65 12.20 -2.07 -27.52
CA ALA A 65 12.99 -2.69 -26.46
C ALA A 65 13.41 -1.69 -25.37
N LEU A 66 13.82 -0.47 -25.75
CA LEU A 66 14.14 0.60 -24.81
C LEU A 66 12.92 1.05 -24.00
N LEU A 67 11.75 1.15 -24.64
CA LEU A 67 10.50 1.47 -23.94
C LEU A 67 10.12 0.35 -22.95
N PHE A 68 10.29 -0.92 -23.32
CA PHE A 68 10.06 -2.04 -22.39
C PHE A 68 11.02 -2.01 -21.19
N ILE A 69 12.29 -1.72 -21.41
CA ILE A 69 13.28 -1.59 -20.33
C ILE A 69 12.90 -0.41 -19.41
N ALA A 70 12.52 0.74 -19.99
CA ALA A 70 12.06 1.88 -19.21
C ALA A 70 10.81 1.57 -18.38
N LEU A 71 9.85 0.81 -18.93
CA LEU A 71 8.66 0.36 -18.21
C LEU A 71 9.00 -0.61 -17.07
N ILE A 72 9.94 -1.55 -17.28
CA ILE A 72 10.40 -2.48 -16.23
C ILE A 72 11.08 -1.71 -15.09
N ILE A 73 11.92 -0.73 -15.41
CA ILE A 73 12.58 0.13 -14.42
C ILE A 73 11.53 0.94 -13.65
N ALA A 74 10.59 1.59 -14.34
CA ALA A 74 9.51 2.35 -13.72
C ALA A 74 8.64 1.45 -12.82
N PHE A 75 8.28 0.25 -13.27
CA PHE A 75 7.54 -0.74 -12.49
C PHE A 75 8.32 -1.18 -11.23
N SER A 76 9.63 -1.40 -11.35
CA SER A 76 10.47 -1.78 -10.21
C SER A 76 10.58 -0.67 -9.16
N ILE A 77 10.70 0.58 -9.60
CA ILE A 77 10.69 1.76 -8.72
C ILE A 77 9.33 1.88 -8.01
N LEU A 78 8.23 1.78 -8.75
CA LEU A 78 6.88 1.81 -8.17
C LEU A 78 6.66 0.67 -7.17
N LYS A 79 7.07 -0.55 -7.49
CA LYS A 79 6.98 -1.70 -6.58
C LYS A 79 7.72 -1.44 -5.27
N SER A 80 8.90 -0.81 -5.32
CA SER A 80 9.67 -0.43 -4.13
C SER A 80 8.95 0.63 -3.30
N GLN A 81 8.28 1.60 -3.93
CA GLN A 81 7.54 2.66 -3.23
C GLN A 81 6.27 2.14 -2.51
N PHE A 82 5.65 1.09 -3.05
CA PHE A 82 4.46 0.45 -2.47
C PHE A 82 4.81 -0.76 -1.59
N SER A 83 6.08 -0.95 -1.24
CA SER A 83 6.50 -1.98 -0.30
C SER A 83 6.09 -1.62 1.13
N PRO A 84 5.53 -2.57 1.91
CA PRO A 84 5.22 -2.32 3.32
C PRO A 84 6.47 -1.99 4.13
N GLU A 85 7.61 -2.53 3.77
CA GLU A 85 8.90 -2.26 4.43
C GLU A 85 9.31 -0.79 4.33
N LYS A 86 9.08 -0.15 3.18
CA LYS A 86 9.40 1.27 3.00
C LYS A 86 8.55 2.14 3.90
N GLN A 87 7.25 1.89 3.95
CA GLN A 87 6.33 2.62 4.82
C GLN A 87 6.63 2.31 6.30
N ALA A 88 6.85 1.05 6.64
CA ALA A 88 7.24 0.65 8.00
C ALA A 88 8.53 1.31 8.46
N SER A 89 9.53 1.41 7.59
CA SER A 89 10.78 2.10 7.90
C SER A 89 10.57 3.59 8.16
N ASN A 90 9.70 4.27 7.39
CA ASN A 90 9.35 5.66 7.65
C ASN A 90 8.65 5.82 9.01
N ILE A 91 7.68 4.95 9.30
CA ILE A 91 6.96 4.93 10.60
C ILE A 91 7.94 4.66 11.74
N ALA A 92 8.77 3.63 11.63
CA ALA A 92 9.76 3.27 12.63
C ALA A 92 10.74 4.41 12.92
N GLN A 93 11.22 5.09 11.87
CA GLN A 93 12.09 6.25 12.05
C GLN A 93 11.37 7.42 12.72
N ALA A 94 10.10 7.66 12.36
CA ALA A 94 9.30 8.72 12.99
C ALA A 94 9.08 8.42 14.48
N ILE A 95 8.80 7.16 14.84
CA ILE A 95 8.68 6.71 16.23
C ILE A 95 10.01 6.87 16.97
N LYS A 96 11.09 6.27 16.45
CA LYS A 96 12.43 6.30 17.09
C LYS A 96 12.97 7.72 17.30
N LYS A 97 12.60 8.68 16.41
CA LYS A 97 13.01 10.09 16.49
C LYS A 97 12.02 10.98 17.23
N ASP A 98 10.93 10.43 17.77
CA ASP A 98 9.86 11.19 18.43
C ASP A 98 9.28 12.30 17.53
N ASP A 99 9.16 12.02 16.21
CA ASP A 99 8.71 13.00 15.20
C ASP A 99 7.22 12.82 14.89
N GLU A 100 6.37 13.59 15.62
CA GLU A 100 4.92 13.55 15.43
C GLU A 100 4.48 14.01 14.04
N LYS A 101 5.23 14.89 13.39
CA LYS A 101 4.89 15.41 12.07
C LYS A 101 5.16 14.38 10.96
N ALA A 102 6.24 13.65 11.06
CA ALA A 102 6.56 12.55 10.16
C ALA A 102 5.57 11.40 10.36
N LEU A 103 5.32 11.01 11.62
CA LEU A 103 4.41 9.92 11.96
C LEU A 103 2.97 10.17 11.45
N ALA A 104 2.43 11.38 11.67
CA ALA A 104 1.07 11.75 11.22
C ALA A 104 0.84 11.61 9.71
N LYS A 105 1.89 11.60 8.89
CA LYS A 105 1.79 11.42 7.43
C LYS A 105 1.69 9.95 7.02
N GLU A 106 2.25 9.07 7.83
CA GLU A 106 2.47 7.67 7.47
C GLU A 106 1.35 6.75 7.99
N VAL A 107 0.75 7.06 9.14
CA VAL A 107 -0.26 6.23 9.80
C VAL A 107 -1.67 6.80 9.65
N THR A 108 -2.65 5.90 9.75
CA THR A 108 -4.08 6.23 9.77
C THR A 108 -4.75 5.64 11.00
N THR A 109 -5.97 6.04 11.28
CA THR A 109 -6.86 5.36 12.21
C THR A 109 -7.52 4.15 11.55
N GLN A 110 -8.25 3.35 12.31
CA GLN A 110 -9.05 2.23 11.78
C GLN A 110 -10.12 2.66 10.76
N ASN A 111 -10.47 3.96 10.73
CA ASN A 111 -11.41 4.54 9.76
C ASN A 111 -10.68 5.25 8.60
N ASP A 112 -9.43 4.89 8.31
CA ASP A 112 -8.58 5.45 7.25
C ASP A 112 -8.35 6.97 7.34
N GLN A 113 -8.61 7.58 8.49
CA GLN A 113 -8.35 9.00 8.72
C GLN A 113 -6.89 9.18 9.14
N LYS A 114 -6.18 10.12 8.51
CA LYS A 114 -4.82 10.46 8.94
C LYS A 114 -4.83 11.06 10.33
N LEU A 115 -3.83 10.70 11.14
CA LEU A 115 -3.64 11.32 12.44
C LEU A 115 -3.33 12.81 12.27
N SER A 116 -3.91 13.62 13.13
CA SER A 116 -3.44 14.99 13.30
C SER A 116 -2.09 15.02 14.03
N LYS A 117 -1.41 16.15 13.99
CA LYS A 117 -0.17 16.34 14.75
C LYS A 117 -0.38 16.13 16.25
N GLN A 118 -1.52 16.57 16.80
CA GLN A 118 -1.87 16.39 18.21
C GLN A 118 -2.04 14.93 18.57
N GLU A 119 -2.74 14.16 17.72
CA GLU A 119 -2.94 12.72 17.92
C GLU A 119 -1.62 11.94 17.81
N ALA A 120 -0.79 12.26 16.81
CA ALA A 120 0.53 11.66 16.68
C ALA A 120 1.44 11.95 17.90
N ARG A 121 1.38 13.15 18.46
CA ARG A 121 2.10 13.49 19.69
C ARG A 121 1.57 12.70 20.89
N ALA A 122 0.25 12.58 21.03
CA ALA A 122 -0.37 11.80 22.10
C ALA A 122 0.01 10.30 21.98
N TYR A 123 0.00 9.77 20.77
CA TYR A 123 0.44 8.40 20.48
C TYR A 123 1.90 8.14 20.86
N LEU A 124 2.83 9.05 20.49
CA LEU A 124 4.24 8.93 20.87
C LEU A 124 4.44 9.04 22.39
N ASN A 125 3.65 9.88 23.08
CA ASN A 125 3.70 9.95 24.54
C ASN A 125 3.24 8.62 25.15
N TYR A 126 2.15 8.02 24.65
CA TYR A 126 1.67 6.72 25.09
C TYR A 126 2.73 5.64 24.92
N ILE A 127 3.39 5.54 23.74
CA ILE A 127 4.47 4.57 23.54
C ILE A 127 5.59 4.77 24.57
N LYS A 128 6.00 6.01 24.84
CA LYS A 128 7.05 6.29 25.85
C LYS A 128 6.67 5.89 27.27
N THR A 129 5.38 5.89 27.58
CA THR A 129 4.88 5.43 28.89
C THR A 129 4.87 3.92 28.97
N GLU A 130 4.48 3.23 27.88
CA GLU A 130 4.33 1.78 27.85
C GLU A 130 5.62 1.03 27.54
N ASP A 131 6.48 1.55 26.63
CA ASP A 131 7.67 0.86 26.13
C ASP A 131 8.73 1.86 25.62
N ASP A 132 9.82 1.35 25.09
CA ASP A 132 10.87 2.13 24.43
C ASP A 132 10.54 2.37 22.95
N LEU A 133 10.73 3.62 22.50
CA LEU A 133 10.48 4.02 21.10
C LEU A 133 11.30 3.22 20.09
N ASN A 134 12.52 2.81 20.42
CA ASN A 134 13.36 2.00 19.54
C ASN A 134 12.83 0.58 19.42
N ASN A 135 12.34 0.01 20.53
CA ASN A 135 11.76 -1.31 20.57
C ASN A 135 10.52 -1.36 19.69
N VAL A 136 9.54 -0.47 19.91
CA VAL A 136 8.31 -0.41 19.12
C VAL A 136 8.62 -0.14 17.64
N GLY A 137 9.51 0.80 17.33
CA GLY A 137 9.93 1.08 15.95
C GLY A 137 10.54 -0.15 15.26
N SER A 138 11.35 -0.94 15.96
CA SER A 138 11.94 -2.16 15.41
C SER A 138 10.90 -3.26 15.18
N ASN A 139 9.90 -3.37 16.07
CA ASN A 139 8.78 -4.30 15.92
C ASN A 139 7.91 -3.95 14.71
N VAL A 140 7.72 -2.66 14.41
CA VAL A 140 7.02 -2.21 13.17
C VAL A 140 7.75 -2.70 11.93
N GLU A 141 9.08 -2.54 11.86
CA GLU A 141 9.88 -3.01 10.72
C GLU A 141 9.83 -4.53 10.56
N GLN A 142 9.94 -5.27 11.66
CA GLN A 142 9.86 -6.72 11.64
C GLN A 142 8.49 -7.23 11.21
N SER A 143 7.40 -6.70 11.76
CA SER A 143 6.04 -7.11 11.42
C SER A 143 5.72 -6.85 9.94
N ALA A 144 6.17 -5.73 9.38
CA ALA A 144 5.99 -5.43 7.96
C ALA A 144 6.74 -6.41 7.05
N LYS A 145 7.93 -6.87 7.46
CA LYS A 145 8.69 -7.90 6.75
C LYS A 145 7.94 -9.24 6.75
N GLU A 146 7.39 -9.64 7.88
CA GLU A 146 6.62 -10.90 8.00
C GLU A 146 5.37 -10.90 7.13
N ILE A 147 4.66 -9.76 7.04
CA ILE A 147 3.51 -9.60 6.14
C ILE A 147 3.96 -9.63 4.67
N LYS A 148 5.05 -8.98 4.33
CA LYS A 148 5.60 -9.01 2.96
C LYS A 148 5.97 -10.43 2.53
N ASP A 149 6.56 -11.21 3.43
CA ASP A 149 6.94 -12.61 3.20
C ASP A 149 5.72 -13.55 3.13
N ASN A 150 4.49 -12.99 3.15
CA ASN A 150 3.21 -13.69 3.11
C ASN A 150 3.01 -14.71 4.25
N ARG A 151 3.66 -14.51 5.38
CA ARG A 151 3.45 -15.34 6.57
C ARG A 151 2.10 -15.04 7.23
N TYR A 152 1.70 -13.76 7.18
CA TYR A 152 0.46 -13.25 7.75
C TYR A 152 -0.16 -12.20 6.82
N ASN A 153 -1.48 -12.04 6.89
CA ASN A 153 -2.19 -10.97 6.18
C ASN A 153 -2.39 -9.74 7.08
N ASN A 154 -2.32 -9.92 8.39
CA ASN A 154 -2.43 -8.88 9.39
C ASN A 154 -1.57 -9.25 10.61
N LEU A 155 -0.97 -8.25 11.21
CA LEU A 155 -0.21 -8.35 12.47
C LEU A 155 -0.48 -7.12 13.30
N SER A 156 -0.49 -7.29 14.64
CA SER A 156 -0.41 -6.19 15.58
C SER A 156 1.03 -5.97 16.03
N VAL A 157 1.37 -4.70 16.26
CA VAL A 157 2.57 -4.30 16.97
C VAL A 157 2.15 -3.89 18.37
N ASP A 158 2.78 -4.47 19.37
CA ASP A 158 2.44 -4.23 20.76
C ASP A 158 3.53 -3.40 21.46
N ALA A 159 3.11 -2.60 22.44
CA ALA A 159 3.96 -1.97 23.43
C ALA A 159 3.52 -2.51 24.80
N ASN A 160 4.41 -3.24 25.48
CA ASN A 160 4.15 -3.86 26.77
C ASN A 160 2.82 -4.68 26.82
N GLY A 161 2.53 -5.42 25.72
CA GLY A 161 1.30 -6.24 25.59
C GLY A 161 0.06 -5.47 25.13
N ASN A 162 0.13 -4.15 24.97
CA ASN A 162 -0.94 -3.33 24.43
C ASN A 162 -0.75 -3.14 22.92
N ASN A 163 -1.79 -3.48 22.14
CA ASN A 163 -1.75 -3.26 20.68
C ASN A 163 -1.68 -1.76 20.36
N VAL A 164 -0.59 -1.34 19.72
CA VAL A 164 -0.35 0.06 19.36
C VAL A 164 -0.48 0.35 17.87
N LEU A 165 -0.30 -0.65 17.00
CA LEU A 165 -0.42 -0.49 15.56
C LEU A 165 -0.88 -1.79 14.91
N ASN A 166 -1.85 -1.71 14.02
CA ASN A 166 -2.25 -2.82 13.17
C ASN A 166 -1.67 -2.62 11.77
N ILE A 167 -1.00 -3.66 11.26
CA ILE A 167 -0.49 -3.70 9.90
C ILE A 167 -1.30 -4.74 9.16
N SER A 168 -1.94 -4.37 8.06
CA SER A 168 -2.70 -5.30 7.23
C SER A 168 -2.40 -5.17 5.75
N LYS A 169 -2.63 -6.27 5.04
CA LYS A 169 -2.56 -6.36 3.58
C LYS A 169 -3.98 -6.30 3.03
N ASP A 170 -4.36 -5.16 2.46
CA ASP A 170 -5.72 -4.83 2.08
C ASP A 170 -5.90 -4.83 0.55
N GLY A 171 -5.83 -6.01 -0.07
CA GLY A 171 -6.09 -6.16 -1.50
C GLY A 171 -4.99 -5.60 -2.40
N LYS A 172 -5.36 -4.95 -3.50
CA LYS A 172 -4.43 -4.46 -4.53
C LYS A 172 -4.61 -2.97 -4.80
N LYS A 173 -3.49 -2.27 -4.95
CA LYS A 173 -3.41 -0.89 -5.42
C LYS A 173 -2.98 -0.86 -6.89
N PHE A 174 -3.66 -0.08 -7.73
CA PHE A 174 -3.41 -0.01 -9.18
C PHE A 174 -3.39 -1.39 -9.88
N LEU A 175 -4.23 -2.33 -9.42
CA LEU A 175 -4.38 -3.70 -9.94
C LEU A 175 -3.16 -4.63 -9.73
N PHE A 176 -1.96 -4.11 -9.55
CA PHE A 176 -0.72 -4.89 -9.58
C PHE A 176 0.05 -4.93 -8.25
N PHE A 177 -0.08 -3.87 -7.43
CA PHE A 177 0.68 -3.76 -6.19
C PHE A 177 -0.19 -4.15 -5.00
N ASP A 178 0.38 -4.87 -4.05
CA ASP A 178 -0.30 -5.10 -2.78
C ASP A 178 -0.50 -3.77 -2.06
N ASN A 179 -1.68 -3.57 -1.49
CA ASN A 179 -1.98 -2.43 -0.65
C ASN A 179 -1.76 -2.82 0.80
N TYR A 180 -1.13 -1.95 1.56
CA TYR A 180 -0.87 -2.16 2.99
C TYR A 180 -1.40 -0.96 3.77
N SER A 181 -1.99 -1.23 4.93
CA SER A 181 -2.43 -0.20 5.87
C SER A 181 -1.68 -0.33 7.20
N PHE A 182 -1.47 0.81 7.84
CA PHE A 182 -0.84 0.96 9.14
C PHE A 182 -1.77 1.78 10.01
N ASN A 183 -2.58 1.08 10.80
CA ASN A 183 -3.71 1.68 11.51
C ASN A 183 -3.48 1.72 13.01
N VAL A 184 -3.51 2.93 13.57
CA VAL A 184 -3.50 3.16 15.01
C VAL A 184 -4.87 2.78 15.58
N PRO A 185 -4.94 1.89 16.59
CA PRO A 185 -6.18 1.54 17.26
C PRO A 185 -6.86 2.76 17.89
N GLN A 186 -8.16 2.67 18.09
CA GLN A 186 -8.96 3.71 18.73
C GLN A 186 -9.71 3.13 19.94
N LYS A 187 -9.84 3.92 20.99
CA LYS A 187 -10.64 3.58 22.18
C LYS A 187 -11.72 4.63 22.43
N SER A 188 -12.85 4.21 22.96
CA SER A 188 -13.84 5.12 23.52
C SER A 188 -13.32 5.67 24.84
N VAL A 189 -13.38 6.98 25.02
CA VAL A 189 -12.91 7.67 26.21
C VAL A 189 -14.10 8.16 27.03
N SER A 190 -14.10 7.84 28.30
CA SER A 190 -15.10 8.32 29.27
C SER A 190 -14.47 9.21 30.33
N ILE A 191 -15.29 9.99 31.02
CA ILE A 191 -14.93 10.81 32.19
C ILE A 191 -15.92 10.58 33.32
N TYR A 192 -15.43 10.56 34.55
CA TYR A 192 -16.21 10.60 35.79
C TYR A 192 -15.94 11.94 36.46
N PRO A 193 -16.81 12.96 36.23
CA PRO A 193 -16.54 14.30 36.68
C PRO A 193 -16.78 14.49 38.19
N SER A 194 -15.92 15.24 38.84
CA SER A 194 -16.01 15.56 40.28
C SER A 194 -17.04 16.63 40.62
N SER A 195 -17.69 17.22 39.64
CA SER A 195 -18.79 18.19 39.78
C SER A 195 -19.54 18.32 38.46
N SER A 196 -20.82 18.69 38.52
CA SER A 196 -21.64 18.99 37.35
C SER A 196 -21.17 20.26 36.65
N GLY A 197 -21.44 20.40 35.35
CA GLY A 197 -21.12 21.62 34.56
C GLY A 197 -20.81 21.34 33.09
N ASP A 198 -20.41 22.38 32.37
CA ASP A 198 -20.05 22.29 30.97
C ASP A 198 -18.53 22.29 30.80
N ILE A 199 -17.99 21.21 30.26
CA ILE A 199 -16.57 21.11 29.94
C ILE A 199 -16.37 21.44 28.46
N THR A 200 -15.62 22.49 28.17
CA THR A 200 -15.18 22.83 26.82
C THR A 200 -13.68 22.54 26.68
N TYR A 201 -13.31 21.69 25.76
CA TYR A 201 -11.91 21.28 25.47
C TYR A 201 -11.56 21.45 24.01
N GLU A 202 -10.27 21.62 23.72
CA GLU A 202 -9.75 21.75 22.36
C GLU A 202 -9.15 20.43 21.88
N TYR A 203 -9.70 19.91 20.77
CA TYR A 203 -9.21 18.69 20.14
C TYR A 203 -9.09 18.89 18.63
N ASN A 204 -7.89 18.67 18.08
CA ASN A 204 -7.56 18.89 16.68
C ASN A 204 -7.93 20.30 16.17
N GLY A 205 -7.65 21.31 16.99
CA GLY A 205 -7.95 22.72 16.69
C GLY A 205 -9.44 23.09 16.74
N LYS A 206 -10.31 22.16 17.15
CA LYS A 206 -11.75 22.39 17.32
C LYS A 206 -12.13 22.37 18.78
N LYS A 207 -12.96 23.31 19.18
CA LYS A 207 -13.59 23.29 20.52
C LYS A 207 -14.74 22.31 20.52
N ARG A 208 -14.77 21.44 21.53
CA ARG A 208 -15.86 20.53 21.84
C ARG A 208 -16.39 20.86 23.22
N THR A 209 -17.72 20.89 23.38
CA THR A 209 -18.36 21.11 24.68
C THR A 209 -19.20 19.88 25.02
N THR A 210 -19.12 19.45 26.26
CA THR A 210 -19.94 18.37 26.81
C THR A 210 -20.45 18.78 28.17
N THR A 211 -21.74 18.56 28.42
CA THR A 211 -22.35 18.72 29.75
C THR A 211 -22.11 17.44 30.54
N VAL A 212 -21.64 17.56 31.74
CA VAL A 212 -21.34 16.46 32.66
C VAL A 212 -22.12 16.61 33.96
N THR A 213 -22.47 15.51 34.57
CA THR A 213 -23.11 15.40 35.89
C THR A 213 -22.10 14.80 36.87
N GLU A 214 -22.06 15.28 38.09
CA GLU A 214 -21.18 14.77 39.14
C GLU A 214 -21.36 13.27 39.32
N ASP A 215 -20.26 12.56 39.40
CA ASP A 215 -20.16 11.08 39.59
C ASP A 215 -20.82 10.22 38.48
N ASP A 216 -21.44 10.83 37.46
CA ASP A 216 -21.98 10.09 36.31
C ASP A 216 -20.95 9.92 35.18
N GLU A 217 -20.86 8.69 34.66
CA GLU A 217 -19.98 8.44 33.50
C GLU A 217 -20.47 9.22 32.26
N LYS A 218 -19.55 9.93 31.62
CA LYS A 218 -19.82 10.60 30.37
C LYS A 218 -18.81 10.21 29.30
N THR A 219 -19.27 9.63 28.20
CA THR A 219 -18.43 9.34 27.04
C THR A 219 -18.09 10.65 26.31
N LEU A 220 -16.78 10.92 26.11
CA LEU A 220 -16.26 12.05 25.37
C LEU A 220 -16.15 11.80 23.87
N GLY A 221 -16.12 10.52 23.48
CA GLY A 221 -16.00 10.06 22.10
C GLY A 221 -14.85 9.08 21.89
N THR A 222 -14.57 8.78 20.62
CA THR A 222 -13.50 7.84 20.21
C THR A 222 -12.25 8.63 19.84
N PHE A 223 -11.11 8.19 20.37
CA PHE A 223 -9.79 8.79 20.15
C PHE A 223 -8.81 7.70 19.72
N PRO A 224 -7.85 8.00 18.81
CA PRO A 224 -6.68 7.15 18.63
C PRO A 224 -5.98 6.93 19.96
N ILE A 225 -5.40 5.73 20.17
CA ILE A 225 -4.65 5.49 21.42
C ILE A 225 -3.57 6.56 21.59
N GLY A 226 -3.42 7.04 22.82
CA GLY A 226 -2.51 8.13 23.11
C GLY A 226 -2.73 8.73 24.50
N ASP A 227 -1.70 9.38 25.01
CA ASP A 227 -1.78 10.18 26.23
C ASP A 227 -1.96 11.64 25.85
N TYR A 228 -3.16 12.17 26.13
CA TYR A 228 -3.55 13.52 25.75
C TYR A 228 -3.56 14.46 26.95
N ASN A 229 -3.11 15.68 26.68
CA ASN A 229 -3.29 16.81 27.60
C ASN A 229 -4.03 17.93 26.84
N LEU A 230 -5.36 17.93 26.94
CA LEU A 230 -6.23 18.82 26.19
C LEU A 230 -6.53 20.07 26.99
N LYS A 231 -6.21 21.25 26.45
CA LYS A 231 -6.62 22.54 27.08
C LYS A 231 -8.15 22.57 27.24
N ALA A 232 -8.61 22.83 28.42
CA ALA A 232 -10.03 22.82 28.74
C ALA A 232 -10.45 23.97 29.67
N THR A 233 -11.72 24.23 29.66
CA THR A 233 -12.40 25.08 30.64
C THR A 233 -13.65 24.38 31.13
N LYS A 234 -13.97 24.51 32.40
CA LYS A 234 -15.21 24.03 32.99
C LYS A 234 -16.06 25.20 33.46
N ASP A 235 -17.31 25.23 33.12
CA ASP A 235 -18.29 26.21 33.59
C ASP A 235 -19.18 25.52 34.62
N ILE A 236 -19.17 26.05 35.87
CA ILE A 236 -20.00 25.56 36.96
C ILE A 236 -20.81 26.78 37.43
N ASP A 237 -22.10 26.77 37.23
CA ASP A 237 -23.02 27.84 37.62
C ASP A 237 -22.56 29.24 37.16
N GLY A 238 -22.08 29.34 35.91
CA GLY A 238 -21.57 30.57 35.30
C GLY A 238 -20.14 30.95 35.72
N LYS A 239 -19.49 30.20 36.59
CA LYS A 239 -18.08 30.41 36.98
C LYS A 239 -17.15 29.52 36.12
N LYS A 240 -16.19 30.17 35.44
CA LYS A 240 -15.25 29.49 34.52
C LYS A 240 -13.93 29.16 35.18
N PHE A 241 -13.60 27.88 35.15
CA PHE A 241 -12.34 27.33 35.62
C PHE A 241 -11.49 26.93 34.41
N LYS A 242 -10.21 27.33 34.41
CA LYS A 242 -9.26 26.93 33.35
C LYS A 242 -8.44 25.76 33.79
N GLY A 243 -8.14 24.87 32.84
CA GLY A 243 -7.35 23.69 33.13
C GLY A 243 -7.13 22.81 31.92
N ALA A 244 -7.13 21.49 32.13
CA ALA A 244 -6.96 20.50 31.10
C ALA A 244 -7.81 19.27 31.38
N LEU A 245 -8.14 18.54 30.32
CA LEU A 245 -8.51 17.13 30.37
C LEU A 245 -7.28 16.31 30.03
N MET A 246 -6.86 15.47 30.94
CA MET A 246 -5.78 14.50 30.76
C MET A 246 -6.41 13.14 30.45
N ILE A 247 -6.08 12.57 29.31
CA ILE A 247 -6.55 11.23 28.92
C ILE A 247 -5.34 10.32 28.94
N ASN A 248 -5.41 9.29 29.78
CA ASN A 248 -4.46 8.19 29.84
C ASN A 248 -5.13 6.92 29.31
N MET A 249 -4.53 6.27 28.31
CA MET A 249 -5.09 5.09 27.68
C MET A 249 -4.39 3.78 28.06
N SER A 250 -3.42 3.83 28.95
CA SER A 250 -2.75 2.63 29.52
C SER A 250 -3.72 1.77 30.32
N ASP A 251 -4.64 2.43 31.01
CA ASP A 251 -5.69 1.76 31.79
C ASP A 251 -7.03 1.74 31.01
N ASP A 252 -8.10 2.25 31.60
CA ASP A 252 -9.47 2.14 31.09
C ASP A 252 -9.88 3.22 30.10
N ALA A 253 -8.92 3.91 29.44
CA ALA A 253 -9.19 5.03 28.54
C ALA A 253 -10.04 6.13 29.22
N THR A 254 -9.69 6.49 30.45
CA THR A 254 -10.40 7.47 31.27
C THR A 254 -9.78 8.86 31.17
N ALA A 255 -10.63 9.87 31.09
CA ALA A 255 -10.23 11.26 31.14
C ALA A 255 -10.32 11.78 32.60
N TYR A 256 -9.29 12.52 32.99
CA TYR A 256 -9.19 13.14 34.32
C TYR A 256 -9.23 14.64 34.21
N GLU A 257 -9.96 15.29 35.14
CA GLU A 257 -10.07 16.74 35.23
C GLU A 257 -8.90 17.36 36.00
N SER A 258 -8.35 18.44 35.45
CA SER A 258 -7.33 19.25 36.13
C SER A 258 -7.70 20.72 35.97
N PHE A 259 -8.67 21.19 36.77
CA PHE A 259 -9.14 22.61 36.75
C PHE A 259 -8.69 23.34 37.99
N LYS A 260 -8.27 24.59 37.80
CA LYS A 260 -7.92 25.51 38.90
C LYS A 260 -8.80 26.77 38.84
N GLN A 261 -9.29 27.17 39.97
CA GLN A 261 -10.00 28.44 40.07
C GLN A 261 -9.00 29.58 39.77
N LYS A 262 -9.38 30.50 38.86
CA LYS A 262 -8.59 31.70 38.65
C LYS A 262 -8.72 32.57 39.90
N ARG A 263 -7.62 32.70 40.66
CA ARG A 263 -7.52 33.71 41.71
C ARG A 263 -7.55 35.12 41.13
#